data_2e0bcf7931e98ee24160c8d563099686
#
_entry.id   2e0bcf7931e98ee24160c8d563099686
#
_cell.length_a   1.000
_cell.length_b   1.000
_cell.length_c   1.000
_cell.angle_alpha   90.00
_cell.angle_beta   90.00
_cell.angle_gamma   90.00
#
_symmetry.space_group_name_H-M   'P 1'
#
loop_
_entity.id
_entity.type
_entity.pdbx_description
1 polymer ?
#
loop_
_entity_poly.entity_id
_entity_poly.type
_entity_poly.pdbx_seq_one_letter_code
_entity_poly.pdbx_strand_id
1 'polypeptide(L)'
;MTSLEQNHVETHYQLRSCSANEVHIAVAVAEWNNDITFALRDGALAALEASGVPKENIKVAHVPGAFELTYAAASFLQAETLYDAVIILGCVIRGETSHYDCICDGVSYGITSLNRNASAPVIFGLVTTENKQQALDRSGGKLGNKGTEAALTALKMIDFSCEINQ
;
A
#
# COMPACT_ATOMS: atom_id res chain seq x y z
N MET A 1 -4.18 11.75 10.90
CA MET A 1 -3.37 12.98 10.87
C MET A 1 -3.01 13.29 9.44
N THR A 2 -3.61 14.28 8.86
CA THR A 2 -3.25 14.81 7.55
C THR A 2 -2.04 15.71 7.75
N SER A 3 -0.84 15.22 7.46
CA SER A 3 0.35 16.06 7.48
C SER A 3 0.32 17.00 6.27
N LEU A 4 -0.24 18.18 6.45
CA LEU A 4 -0.17 19.29 5.49
C LEU A 4 1.22 19.95 5.43
N GLU A 5 2.22 19.39 6.12
CA GLU A 5 3.55 20.02 6.29
C GLU A 5 4.73 19.17 5.83
N GLN A 6 4.55 18.13 5.01
CA GLN A 6 5.71 17.43 4.46
C GLN A 6 6.03 17.89 3.05
N ASN A 7 6.73 19.03 2.95
CA ASN A 7 7.32 19.55 1.71
C ASN A 7 8.62 18.83 1.27
N HIS A 8 8.94 17.67 1.82
CA HIS A 8 9.96 16.77 1.31
C HIS A 8 9.30 15.48 0.90
N VAL A 9 9.01 15.32 -0.38
CA VAL A 9 8.55 14.04 -0.95
C VAL A 9 9.74 13.10 -0.94
N GLU A 10 9.88 12.30 0.13
CA GLU A 10 10.78 11.15 0.12
C GLU A 10 10.34 10.24 -1.04
N THR A 11 11.26 9.89 -1.92
CA THR A 11 10.99 9.01 -3.07
C THR A 11 11.68 7.66 -2.94
N HIS A 12 12.55 7.50 -1.96
CA HIS A 12 13.26 6.25 -1.67
C HIS A 12 13.57 6.17 -0.17
N TYR A 13 13.82 4.96 0.30
CA TYR A 13 14.22 4.66 1.68
C TYR A 13 15.36 3.64 1.66
N GLN A 14 16.41 3.89 2.42
CA GLN A 14 17.51 2.96 2.58
C GLN A 14 17.26 2.07 3.80
N LEU A 15 17.07 0.78 3.56
CA LEU A 15 16.99 -0.23 4.62
C LEU A 15 18.28 -0.26 5.46
N ARG A 16 18.13 -0.40 6.76
CA ARG A 16 19.24 -0.32 7.74
C ARG A 16 19.53 -1.67 8.39
N SER A 17 18.50 -2.47 8.60
CA SER A 17 18.55 -3.71 9.38
C SER A 17 18.53 -4.97 8.51
N CYS A 18 18.27 -4.84 7.21
CA CYS A 18 18.27 -5.94 6.25
C CYS A 18 18.63 -5.45 4.84
N SER A 19 18.93 -6.38 3.94
CA SER A 19 19.32 -6.09 2.56
C SER A 19 18.11 -5.95 1.65
N ALA A 20 18.01 -4.83 0.91
CA ALA A 20 16.94 -4.61 -0.06
C ALA A 20 16.87 -5.72 -1.14
N ASN A 21 18.00 -6.33 -1.51
CA ASN A 21 18.06 -7.40 -2.49
C ASN A 21 17.37 -8.69 -2.06
N GLU A 22 17.17 -8.88 -0.74
CA GLU A 22 16.54 -10.07 -0.16
C GLU A 22 15.07 -9.85 0.17
N VAL A 23 14.59 -8.61 0.10
CA VAL A 23 13.21 -8.23 0.44
C VAL A 23 12.25 -8.63 -0.67
N HIS A 24 11.15 -9.29 -0.31
CA HIS A 24 10.05 -9.66 -1.19
C HIS A 24 8.77 -8.93 -0.78
N ILE A 25 8.14 -8.25 -1.71
CA ILE A 25 6.94 -7.44 -1.44
C ILE A 25 5.79 -7.84 -2.38
N ALA A 26 4.62 -8.04 -1.80
CA ALA A 26 3.39 -8.21 -2.55
C ALA A 26 2.61 -6.89 -2.61
N VAL A 27 2.04 -6.59 -3.78
CA VAL A 27 1.22 -5.39 -4.02
C VAL A 27 -0.11 -5.81 -4.61
N ALA A 28 -1.18 -5.66 -3.83
CA ALA A 28 -2.56 -5.88 -4.28
C ALA A 28 -3.16 -4.55 -4.76
N VAL A 29 -3.69 -4.51 -5.97
CA VAL A 29 -4.20 -3.30 -6.63
C VAL A 29 -5.65 -3.49 -7.03
N ALA A 30 -6.54 -2.60 -6.59
CA ALA A 30 -7.92 -2.58 -7.04
C ALA A 30 -8.03 -2.03 -8.47
N GLU A 31 -8.86 -2.67 -9.31
CA GLU A 31 -9.05 -2.25 -10.71
C GLU A 31 -10.05 -1.09 -10.84
N TRP A 32 -11.05 -1.01 -9.97
CA TRP A 32 -12.00 0.10 -9.99
C TRP A 32 -11.29 1.41 -9.65
N ASN A 33 -11.67 2.49 -10.35
CA ASN A 33 -10.96 3.77 -10.35
C ASN A 33 -9.49 3.62 -10.81
N ASN A 34 -9.27 2.91 -11.92
CA ASN A 34 -7.94 2.53 -12.39
C ASN A 34 -7.05 3.71 -12.79
N ASP A 35 -7.61 4.83 -13.17
CA ASP A 35 -6.87 6.08 -13.38
C ASP A 35 -6.18 6.59 -12.08
N ILE A 36 -6.72 6.23 -10.93
CA ILE A 36 -6.15 6.51 -9.61
C ILE A 36 -5.27 5.35 -9.14
N THR A 37 -5.83 4.13 -9.08
CA THR A 37 -5.17 2.98 -8.47
C THR A 37 -3.92 2.54 -9.22
N PHE A 38 -3.90 2.67 -10.55
CA PHE A 38 -2.71 2.35 -11.34
C PHE A 38 -1.62 3.42 -11.19
N ALA A 39 -1.98 4.70 -11.01
CA ALA A 39 -1.02 5.73 -10.64
C ALA A 39 -0.43 5.52 -9.24
N LEU A 40 -1.23 5.02 -8.28
CA LEU A 40 -0.74 4.59 -6.96
C LEU A 40 0.23 3.42 -7.08
N ARG A 41 -0.11 2.40 -7.89
CA ARG A 41 0.76 1.26 -8.18
C ARG A 41 2.09 1.72 -8.75
N ASP A 42 2.06 2.54 -9.78
CA ASP A 42 3.28 3.00 -10.46
C ASP A 42 4.17 3.82 -9.51
N GLY A 43 3.57 4.64 -8.65
CA GLY A 43 4.29 5.36 -7.59
C GLY A 43 4.93 4.43 -6.56
N ALA A 44 4.20 3.37 -6.16
CA ALA A 44 4.72 2.37 -5.23
C ALA A 44 5.90 1.59 -5.83
N LEU A 45 5.75 1.11 -7.07
CA LEU A 45 6.80 0.36 -7.75
C LEU A 45 8.06 1.20 -7.95
N ALA A 46 7.93 2.45 -8.40
CA ALA A 46 9.05 3.37 -8.56
C ALA A 46 9.80 3.61 -7.23
N ALA A 47 9.08 3.76 -6.12
CA ALA A 47 9.69 3.96 -4.81
C ALA A 47 10.43 2.71 -4.28
N LEU A 48 9.86 1.51 -4.50
CA LEU A 48 10.50 0.25 -4.13
C LEU A 48 11.78 0.03 -4.92
N GLU A 49 11.74 0.21 -6.24
CA GLU A 49 12.92 0.08 -7.11
C GLU A 49 13.99 1.11 -6.78
N ALA A 50 13.62 2.37 -6.56
CA ALA A 50 14.54 3.43 -6.13
C ALA A 50 15.19 3.15 -4.76
N SER A 51 14.53 2.33 -3.93
CA SER A 51 15.03 1.87 -2.64
C SER A 51 15.88 0.59 -2.72
N GLY A 52 16.11 0.06 -3.92
CA GLY A 52 16.96 -1.09 -4.18
C GLY A 52 16.28 -2.45 -4.13
N VAL A 53 14.95 -2.51 -4.06
CA VAL A 53 14.20 -3.77 -4.14
C VAL A 53 14.18 -4.25 -5.60
N PRO A 54 14.66 -5.46 -5.92
CA PRO A 54 14.64 -5.98 -7.30
C PRO A 54 13.21 -6.16 -7.81
N LYS A 55 12.99 -5.89 -9.09
CA LYS A 55 11.67 -6.06 -9.73
C LYS A 55 11.11 -7.47 -9.60
N GLU A 56 11.96 -8.46 -9.73
CA GLU A 56 11.62 -9.88 -9.60
C GLU A 56 11.14 -10.26 -8.20
N ASN A 57 11.47 -9.46 -7.19
CA ASN A 57 11.01 -9.64 -5.81
C ASN A 57 9.69 -8.92 -5.51
N ILE A 58 9.14 -8.20 -6.49
CA ILE A 58 7.88 -7.46 -6.32
C ILE A 58 6.76 -8.18 -7.08
N LYS A 59 5.82 -8.75 -6.35
CA LYS A 59 4.65 -9.41 -6.93
C LYS A 59 3.46 -8.45 -6.95
N VAL A 60 2.97 -8.11 -8.13
CA VAL A 60 1.75 -7.32 -8.31
C VAL A 60 0.59 -8.25 -8.68
N ALA A 61 -0.55 -8.08 -8.02
CA ALA A 61 -1.80 -8.75 -8.38
C ALA A 61 -2.96 -7.74 -8.36
N HIS A 62 -3.95 -7.98 -9.21
CA HIS A 62 -5.11 -7.11 -9.34
C HIS A 62 -6.36 -7.80 -8.80
N VAL A 63 -7.22 -7.02 -8.16
CA VAL A 63 -8.54 -7.43 -7.66
C VAL A 63 -9.60 -6.43 -8.10
N PRO A 64 -10.89 -6.81 -8.19
CA PRO A 64 -11.92 -5.93 -8.75
C PRO A 64 -12.03 -4.58 -8.03
N GLY A 65 -12.20 -4.58 -6.73
CA GLY A 65 -12.45 -3.37 -5.96
C GLY A 65 -11.72 -3.32 -4.63
N ALA A 66 -11.91 -2.23 -3.89
CA ALA A 66 -11.27 -2.01 -2.61
C ALA A 66 -11.64 -3.08 -1.57
N PHE A 67 -12.88 -3.57 -1.59
CA PHE A 67 -13.36 -4.57 -0.62
C PHE A 67 -12.60 -5.90 -0.71
N GLU A 68 -12.19 -6.30 -1.92
CA GLU A 68 -11.45 -7.54 -2.18
C GLU A 68 -9.98 -7.46 -1.76
N LEU A 69 -9.45 -6.27 -1.46
CA LEU A 69 -8.06 -6.09 -1.02
C LEU A 69 -7.73 -6.83 0.28
N THR A 70 -8.70 -6.95 1.20
CA THR A 70 -8.51 -7.72 2.44
C THR A 70 -8.29 -9.21 2.15
N TYR A 71 -9.07 -9.78 1.22
CA TYR A 71 -8.88 -11.17 0.80
C TYR A 71 -7.52 -11.36 0.10
N ALA A 72 -7.15 -10.44 -0.78
CA ALA A 72 -5.86 -10.47 -1.47
C ALA A 72 -4.68 -10.43 -0.48
N ALA A 73 -4.74 -9.52 0.50
CA ALA A 73 -3.73 -9.42 1.54
C ALA A 73 -3.62 -10.70 2.37
N ALA A 74 -4.74 -11.27 2.79
CA ALA A 74 -4.78 -12.55 3.50
C ALA A 74 -4.17 -13.69 2.65
N SER A 75 -4.48 -13.73 1.36
CA SER A 75 -3.96 -14.74 0.43
C SER A 75 -2.43 -14.63 0.26
N PHE A 76 -1.89 -13.42 0.16
CA PHE A 76 -0.45 -13.21 0.11
C PHE A 76 0.25 -13.64 1.39
N LEU A 77 -0.33 -13.37 2.57
CA LEU A 77 0.22 -13.80 3.86
C LEU A 77 0.24 -15.33 4.04
N GLN A 78 -0.58 -16.06 3.28
CA GLN A 78 -0.70 -17.52 3.31
C GLN A 78 -0.01 -18.20 2.12
N ALA A 79 0.58 -17.43 1.21
CA ALA A 79 1.25 -17.97 0.03
C ALA A 79 2.51 -18.76 0.40
N GLU A 80 2.91 -19.68 -0.48
CA GLU A 80 4.18 -20.42 -0.32
C GLU A 80 5.41 -19.49 -0.36
N THR A 81 5.34 -18.45 -1.18
CA THR A 81 6.34 -17.38 -1.18
C THR A 81 6.17 -16.52 0.07
N LEU A 82 7.22 -16.40 0.85
CA LEU A 82 7.23 -15.52 2.01
C LEU A 82 7.46 -14.07 1.57
N TYR A 83 6.50 -13.22 1.86
CA TYR A 83 6.62 -11.76 1.63
C TYR A 83 6.96 -11.06 2.94
N ASP A 84 7.88 -10.09 2.87
CA ASP A 84 8.29 -9.26 4.01
C ASP A 84 7.30 -8.12 4.29
N ALA A 85 6.51 -7.75 3.31
CA ALA A 85 5.36 -6.85 3.45
C ALA A 85 4.33 -7.09 2.35
N VAL A 86 3.09 -6.75 2.65
CA VAL A 86 1.98 -6.70 1.68
C VAL A 86 1.46 -5.27 1.62
N ILE A 87 1.39 -4.67 0.43
CA ILE A 87 0.84 -3.34 0.21
C ILE A 87 -0.53 -3.49 -0.46
N ILE A 88 -1.56 -2.86 0.09
CA ILE A 88 -2.86 -2.78 -0.59
C ILE A 88 -3.04 -1.37 -1.15
N LEU A 89 -3.44 -1.29 -2.42
CA LEU A 89 -3.67 -0.04 -3.14
C LEU A 89 -5.08 -0.02 -3.71
N GLY A 90 -5.86 0.95 -3.32
CA GLY A 90 -7.24 1.10 -3.75
C GLY A 90 -7.71 2.55 -3.68
N CYS A 91 -8.90 2.79 -4.20
CA CYS A 91 -9.53 4.10 -4.13
C CYS A 91 -11.04 3.95 -3.94
N VAL A 92 -11.57 4.63 -2.94
CA VAL A 92 -13.01 4.75 -2.70
C VAL A 92 -13.37 6.22 -2.75
N ILE A 93 -14.27 6.58 -3.68
CA ILE A 93 -14.78 7.94 -3.82
C ILE A 93 -16.24 7.93 -3.35
N ARG A 94 -16.60 8.90 -2.50
CA ARG A 94 -17.96 8.99 -1.94
C ARG A 94 -18.99 9.18 -3.06
N GLY A 95 -19.99 8.30 -3.06
CA GLY A 95 -21.19 8.42 -3.89
C GLY A 95 -22.38 8.94 -3.08
N GLU A 96 -23.58 8.79 -3.64
CA GLU A 96 -24.83 9.29 -3.04
C GLU A 96 -25.36 8.42 -1.90
N THR A 97 -24.85 7.19 -1.76
CA THR A 97 -25.32 6.22 -0.76
C THR A 97 -24.30 6.01 0.35
N SER A 98 -24.71 5.36 1.44
CA SER A 98 -23.83 4.96 2.54
C SER A 98 -22.84 3.84 2.19
N HIS A 99 -22.84 3.36 0.96
CA HIS A 99 -21.92 2.30 0.48
C HIS A 99 -20.44 2.66 0.71
N TYR A 100 -20.07 3.93 0.52
CA TYR A 100 -18.74 4.45 0.80
C TYR A 100 -18.30 4.10 2.24
N ASP A 101 -19.14 4.40 3.22
CA ASP A 101 -18.81 4.18 4.63
C ASP A 101 -18.65 2.67 4.92
N CYS A 102 -19.55 1.83 4.39
CA CYS A 102 -19.44 0.37 4.51
C CYS A 102 -18.12 -0.18 3.95
N ILE A 103 -17.69 0.31 2.77
CA ILE A 103 -16.44 -0.15 2.16
C ILE A 103 -15.23 0.34 2.96
N CYS A 104 -15.19 1.62 3.32
CA CYS A 104 -14.08 2.19 4.09
C CYS A 104 -13.91 1.49 5.45
N ASP A 105 -15.00 1.30 6.18
CA ASP A 105 -15.00 0.63 7.49
C ASP A 105 -14.61 -0.84 7.34
N GLY A 106 -15.19 -1.55 6.36
CA GLY A 106 -14.91 -2.96 6.09
C GLY A 106 -13.45 -3.22 5.78
N VAL A 107 -12.86 -2.44 4.88
CA VAL A 107 -11.44 -2.58 4.51
C VAL A 107 -10.53 -2.20 5.68
N SER A 108 -10.80 -1.08 6.35
CA SER A 108 -10.01 -0.62 7.50
C SER A 108 -10.00 -1.64 8.63
N TYR A 109 -11.17 -2.18 8.99
CA TYR A 109 -11.30 -3.22 9.99
C TYR A 109 -10.59 -4.51 9.57
N GLY A 110 -10.79 -4.94 8.31
CA GLY A 110 -10.17 -6.15 7.78
C GLY A 110 -8.64 -6.09 7.81
N ILE A 111 -8.04 -5.01 7.34
CA ILE A 111 -6.58 -4.83 7.35
C ILE A 111 -6.04 -4.72 8.78
N THR A 112 -6.70 -3.97 9.65
CA THR A 112 -6.31 -3.89 11.07
C THR A 112 -6.36 -5.26 11.74
N SER A 113 -7.39 -6.05 11.46
CA SER A 113 -7.55 -7.40 11.99
C SER A 113 -6.45 -8.34 11.49
N LEU A 114 -6.08 -8.28 10.21
CA LEU A 114 -4.96 -9.05 9.64
C LEU A 114 -3.65 -8.71 10.33
N ASN A 115 -3.34 -7.42 10.51
CA ASN A 115 -2.08 -6.97 11.10
C ASN A 115 -1.85 -7.44 12.55
N ARG A 116 -2.90 -7.77 13.29
CA ARG A 116 -2.75 -8.25 14.68
C ARG A 116 -1.98 -9.57 14.80
N ASN A 117 -2.10 -10.44 13.80
CA ASN A 117 -1.51 -11.78 13.82
C ASN A 117 -0.77 -12.10 12.51
N ALA A 118 -0.41 -11.08 11.73
CA ALA A 118 0.24 -11.25 10.44
C ALA A 118 1.71 -11.66 10.61
N SER A 119 2.19 -12.51 9.71
CA SER A 119 3.61 -12.86 9.58
C SER A 119 4.44 -11.73 8.97
N ALA A 120 3.79 -10.79 8.27
CA ALA A 120 4.37 -9.62 7.64
C ALA A 120 3.39 -8.43 7.71
N PRO A 121 3.86 -7.18 7.76
CA PRO A 121 2.99 -6.02 7.81
C PRO A 121 2.15 -5.87 6.55
N VAL A 122 0.88 -5.57 6.72
CA VAL A 122 -0.03 -5.19 5.64
C VAL A 122 -0.20 -3.67 5.66
N ILE A 123 0.24 -3.02 4.58
CA ILE A 123 0.31 -1.57 4.47
C ILE A 123 -0.95 -1.03 3.77
N PHE A 124 -1.60 -0.08 4.42
CA PHE A 124 -2.85 0.52 3.98
C PHE A 124 -2.60 1.68 3.01
N GLY A 125 -2.64 1.37 1.72
CA GLY A 125 -2.55 2.35 0.62
C GLY A 125 -3.90 2.68 -0.02
N LEU A 126 -4.99 2.62 0.77
CA LEU A 126 -6.33 2.99 0.31
C LEU A 126 -6.52 4.51 0.34
N VAL A 127 -6.87 5.09 -0.80
CA VAL A 127 -7.29 6.49 -0.93
C VAL A 127 -8.80 6.56 -0.74
N THR A 128 -9.25 7.36 0.21
CA THR A 128 -10.67 7.58 0.51
C THR A 128 -10.97 9.07 0.40
N THR A 129 -11.86 9.46 -0.50
CA THR A 129 -12.09 10.87 -0.84
C THR A 129 -13.57 11.18 -1.08
N GLU A 130 -13.93 12.45 -0.89
CA GLU A 130 -15.28 12.96 -1.15
C GLU A 130 -15.55 13.13 -2.66
N ASN A 131 -14.49 13.32 -3.46
CA ASN A 131 -14.62 13.53 -4.90
C ASN A 131 -13.36 13.06 -5.64
N LYS A 132 -13.49 12.97 -6.97
CA LYS A 132 -12.41 12.49 -7.85
C LYS A 132 -11.17 13.38 -7.84
N GLN A 133 -11.33 14.70 -7.73
CA GLN A 133 -10.20 15.61 -7.73
C GLN A 133 -9.28 15.37 -6.51
N GLN A 134 -9.86 15.14 -5.36
CA GLN A 134 -9.08 14.77 -4.16
C GLN A 134 -8.30 13.47 -4.36
N ALA A 135 -8.88 12.49 -5.06
CA ALA A 135 -8.21 11.24 -5.37
C ALA A 135 -7.04 11.44 -6.35
N LEU A 136 -7.21 12.25 -7.38
CA LEU A 136 -6.15 12.64 -8.31
C LEU A 136 -5.01 13.37 -7.57
N ASP A 137 -5.36 14.28 -6.67
CA ASP A 137 -4.38 15.03 -5.87
C ASP A 137 -3.50 14.11 -4.99
N ARG A 138 -4.00 12.92 -4.62
CA ARG A 138 -3.32 11.91 -3.79
C ARG A 138 -2.68 10.77 -4.58
N SER A 139 -2.83 10.76 -5.90
CA SER A 139 -2.26 9.74 -6.79
C SER A 139 -1.18 10.27 -7.74
N GLY A 140 -0.45 11.28 -7.30
CA GLY A 140 0.61 11.95 -8.07
C GLY A 140 0.30 13.41 -8.42
N GLY A 141 -0.81 13.96 -7.89
CA GLY A 141 -1.14 15.37 -8.00
C GLY A 141 -0.47 16.23 -6.92
N LYS A 142 -1.09 17.35 -6.58
CA LYS A 142 -0.52 18.38 -5.68
C LYS A 142 -0.20 17.90 -4.25
N LEU A 143 -0.81 16.80 -3.80
CA LEU A 143 -0.61 16.22 -2.46
C LEU A 143 0.28 14.96 -2.49
N GLY A 144 1.00 14.73 -3.59
CA GLY A 144 1.91 13.59 -3.73
C GLY A 144 1.19 12.30 -4.12
N ASN A 145 1.86 11.17 -3.91
CA ASN A 145 1.37 9.85 -4.31
C ASN A 145 1.29 8.90 -3.10
N LYS A 146 0.08 8.51 -2.74
CA LYS A 146 -0.18 7.60 -1.61
C LYS A 146 0.45 6.21 -1.81
N GLY A 147 0.64 5.77 -3.05
CA GLY A 147 1.35 4.53 -3.37
C GLY A 147 2.83 4.62 -3.01
N THR A 148 3.49 5.73 -3.34
CA THR A 148 4.86 6.03 -2.90
C THR A 148 4.97 6.00 -1.38
N GLU A 149 4.05 6.70 -0.67
CA GLU A 149 4.02 6.71 0.80
C GLU A 149 3.85 5.29 1.37
N ALA A 150 2.98 4.47 0.77
CA ALA A 150 2.74 3.09 1.19
C ALA A 150 3.99 2.22 0.99
N ALA A 151 4.71 2.37 -0.12
CA ALA A 151 5.96 1.67 -0.39
C ALA A 151 7.04 2.00 0.65
N LEU A 152 7.23 3.29 0.94
CA LEU A 152 8.19 3.72 1.96
C LEU A 152 7.79 3.24 3.35
N THR A 153 6.49 3.24 3.66
CA THR A 153 5.97 2.69 4.92
C THR A 153 6.26 1.19 5.02
N ALA A 154 6.09 0.43 3.93
CA ALA A 154 6.42 -0.99 3.89
C ALA A 154 7.90 -1.24 4.24
N LEU A 155 8.81 -0.50 3.62
CA LEU A 155 10.25 -0.63 3.87
C LEU A 155 10.61 -0.28 5.34
N LYS A 156 10.01 0.78 5.88
CA LYS A 156 10.21 1.16 7.29
C LYS A 156 9.69 0.08 8.25
N MET A 157 8.57 -0.56 7.92
CA MET A 157 8.01 -1.66 8.72
C MET A 157 8.82 -2.95 8.59
N ILE A 158 9.43 -3.20 7.44
CA ILE A 158 10.39 -4.30 7.27
C ILE A 158 11.63 -4.07 8.14
N ASP A 159 12.21 -2.86 8.12
CA ASP A 159 13.32 -2.50 9.00
C ASP A 159 12.97 -2.70 10.48
N PHE A 160 11.79 -2.24 10.89
CA PHE A 160 11.29 -2.47 12.25
C PHE A 160 11.22 -3.97 12.59
N SER A 161 10.69 -4.79 11.67
CA SER A 161 10.59 -6.24 11.89
C SER A 161 11.99 -6.91 11.98
N CYS A 162 12.93 -6.48 11.16
CA CYS A 162 14.31 -6.97 11.24
C CYS A 162 14.99 -6.55 12.55
N GLU A 163 14.78 -5.30 12.98
CA GLU A 163 15.39 -4.77 14.21
C GLU A 163 14.95 -5.52 15.47
N ILE A 164 13.63 -5.79 15.60
CA ILE A 164 13.10 -6.47 16.80
C ILE A 164 13.41 -7.98 16.85
N ASN A 165 13.90 -8.58 15.76
CA ASN A 165 14.24 -10.00 15.66
C ASN A 165 15.76 -10.26 15.65
N GLN A 166 16.58 -9.24 15.84
CA GLN A 166 18.03 -9.35 16.06
C GLN A 166 18.33 -9.60 17.54
#